data_dcee911cd5ba882abcae0973c4ec41ea
#
_entry.id   dcee911cd5ba882abcae0973c4ec41ea
#
_cell.length_a   1.000
_cell.length_b   1.000
_cell.length_c   1.000
_cell.angle_alpha   90.00
_cell.angle_beta   90.00
_cell.angle_gamma   90.00
#
_symmetry.space_group_name_H-M   'P 1'
#
loop_
_entity.id
_entity.type
_entity.pdbx_description
1 polymer ?
#
loop_
_entity_poly.entity_id
_entity_poly.type
_entity_poly.pdbx_seq_one_letter_code
_entity_poly.pdbx_strand_id
1 'polypeptide(L)'
;PQASQKPGVAYHAPLIGGAPGHGEGHNSGQAVNITAAIAVKKIMEREKLPGTIRIWPGTAEELVGTKAYFVREGFFKDVDVALFTHVGNDLGVSWGDREGTGLVSVEFTFTGQTAHSAGAPWRGRSALDAVELMNIGWNYRREHLPLEHRSHYVVTNGGDQPNVVPRNASVWYYFRQTTY
;
A
#
# COMPACT_ATOMS: atom_id res chain seq x y z
N PRO A 1 -12.01 6.14 -4.43
CA PRO A 1 -10.92 7.13 -4.55
C PRO A 1 -11.46 8.49 -4.97
N GLN A 2 -10.91 9.51 -4.38
CA GLN A 2 -11.29 10.87 -4.71
C GLN A 2 -10.61 11.29 -6.01
N ALA A 3 -11.38 11.78 -6.99
CA ALA A 3 -10.81 12.31 -8.20
C ALA A 3 -10.10 13.63 -7.91
N SER A 4 -8.77 13.64 -7.92
CA SER A 4 -7.96 14.84 -7.74
C SER A 4 -7.43 15.41 -9.04
N GLN A 5 -7.55 14.68 -10.15
CA GLN A 5 -7.09 15.08 -11.47
C GLN A 5 -8.21 15.81 -12.23
N LYS A 6 -7.87 16.91 -12.88
CA LYS A 6 -8.78 17.64 -13.78
C LYS A 6 -9.25 16.75 -14.92
N PRO A 7 -10.57 16.63 -15.16
CA PRO A 7 -11.08 15.82 -16.27
C PRO A 7 -10.66 16.37 -17.65
N GLY A 8 -10.45 15.44 -18.58
CA GLY A 8 -10.21 15.77 -20.00
C GLY A 8 -8.82 16.29 -20.34
N VAL A 9 -7.85 16.21 -19.40
CA VAL A 9 -6.46 16.57 -19.67
C VAL A 9 -5.52 15.38 -19.40
N ALA A 10 -4.52 15.21 -20.26
CA ALA A 10 -3.55 14.11 -20.21
C ALA A 10 -2.22 14.49 -19.54
N TYR A 11 -2.18 15.61 -18.84
CA TYR A 11 -1.02 16.07 -18.08
C TYR A 11 -1.37 16.23 -16.60
N HIS A 12 -0.38 16.27 -15.75
CA HIS A 12 -0.56 16.45 -14.31
C HIS A 12 -1.23 17.80 -14.00
N ALA A 13 -2.48 17.75 -13.60
CA ALA A 13 -3.30 18.92 -13.27
C ALA A 13 -4.24 18.61 -12.10
N PRO A 14 -3.73 18.59 -10.85
CA PRO A 14 -4.55 18.26 -9.70
C PRO A 14 -5.59 19.35 -9.44
N LEU A 15 -6.82 18.95 -9.13
CA LEU A 15 -7.88 19.85 -8.65
C LEU A 15 -7.58 20.31 -7.23
N ILE A 16 -6.99 19.44 -6.43
CA ILE A 16 -6.59 19.70 -5.05
C ILE A 16 -5.14 19.25 -4.92
N GLY A 17 -4.24 20.16 -4.63
CA GLY A 17 -2.83 19.86 -4.43
C GLY A 17 -2.62 18.84 -3.30
N GLY A 18 -1.81 17.79 -3.54
CA GLY A 18 -1.52 16.75 -2.56
C GLY A 18 -2.65 15.74 -2.30
N ALA A 19 -3.83 15.88 -2.92
CA ALA A 19 -4.90 14.91 -2.76
C ALA A 19 -4.60 13.62 -3.53
N PRO A 20 -5.05 12.45 -3.04
CA PRO A 20 -4.88 11.19 -3.72
C PRO A 20 -5.66 11.16 -5.04
N GLY A 21 -5.05 10.58 -6.07
CA GLY A 21 -5.65 10.39 -7.38
C GLY A 21 -5.81 8.91 -7.75
N HIS A 22 -6.23 8.67 -8.99
CA HIS A 22 -6.27 7.35 -9.57
C HIS A 22 -4.96 7.03 -10.27
N GLY A 23 -4.16 6.13 -9.68
CA GLY A 23 -2.92 5.65 -10.29
C GLY A 23 -3.10 4.38 -11.11
N GLU A 24 -4.11 3.55 -10.81
CA GLU A 24 -4.21 2.22 -11.39
C GLU A 24 -5.63 1.77 -11.80
N GLY A 25 -6.69 2.46 -11.41
CA GLY A 25 -8.03 2.17 -11.91
C GLY A 25 -8.94 1.33 -11.01
N HIS A 26 -8.80 1.37 -9.71
CA HIS A 26 -9.73 0.72 -8.76
C HIS A 26 -11.20 1.12 -8.97
N ASN A 27 -11.46 2.31 -9.48
CA ASN A 27 -12.81 2.77 -9.84
C ASN A 27 -13.44 1.91 -10.94
N SER A 28 -12.69 1.49 -11.97
CA SER A 28 -13.21 0.64 -13.04
C SER A 28 -13.53 -0.76 -12.52
N GLY A 29 -12.72 -1.33 -11.63
CA GLY A 29 -12.98 -2.59 -10.95
C GLY A 29 -14.29 -2.57 -10.16
N GLN A 30 -14.59 -1.49 -9.47
CA GLN A 30 -15.87 -1.34 -8.75
C GLN A 30 -17.07 -1.35 -9.71
N ALA A 31 -16.99 -0.63 -10.82
CA ALA A 31 -18.05 -0.61 -11.83
C ALA A 31 -18.28 -1.99 -12.45
N VAL A 32 -17.20 -2.71 -12.75
CA VAL A 32 -17.27 -4.09 -13.28
C VAL A 32 -17.92 -5.02 -12.26
N ASN A 33 -17.49 -4.99 -11.00
CA ASN A 33 -18.03 -5.86 -9.95
C ASN A 33 -19.53 -5.63 -9.70
N ILE A 34 -19.97 -4.38 -9.66
CA ILE A 34 -21.39 -4.03 -9.48
C ILE A 34 -22.21 -4.52 -10.69
N THR A 35 -21.74 -4.28 -11.90
CA THR A 35 -22.43 -4.70 -13.13
C THR A 35 -22.53 -6.23 -13.21
N ALA A 36 -21.44 -6.94 -12.91
CA ALA A 36 -21.41 -8.40 -12.89
C ALA A 36 -22.37 -8.96 -11.82
N ALA A 37 -22.37 -8.41 -10.62
CA ALA A 37 -23.27 -8.85 -9.55
C ALA A 37 -24.75 -8.64 -9.91
N ILE A 38 -25.10 -7.51 -10.55
CA ILE A 38 -26.47 -7.27 -11.03
C ILE A 38 -26.85 -8.29 -12.11
N ALA A 39 -25.96 -8.58 -13.04
CA ALA A 39 -26.20 -9.55 -14.11
C ALA A 39 -26.40 -10.96 -13.55
N VAL A 40 -25.53 -11.41 -12.66
CA VAL A 40 -25.63 -12.73 -12.00
C VAL A 40 -26.90 -12.82 -11.16
N LYS A 41 -27.25 -11.77 -10.40
CA LYS A 41 -28.50 -11.73 -9.64
C LYS A 41 -29.71 -11.96 -10.55
N LYS A 42 -29.80 -11.29 -11.69
CA LYS A 42 -30.91 -11.47 -12.66
C LYS A 42 -30.98 -12.90 -13.20
N ILE A 43 -29.84 -13.54 -13.44
CA ILE A 43 -29.78 -14.94 -13.88
C ILE A 43 -30.26 -15.86 -12.75
N MET A 44 -29.80 -15.66 -11.52
CA MET A 44 -30.21 -16.45 -10.37
C MET A 44 -31.76 -16.37 -10.16
N GLU A 45 -32.32 -15.18 -10.24
CA GLU A 45 -33.76 -14.96 -10.13
C GLU A 45 -34.54 -15.69 -11.26
N ARG A 46 -34.08 -15.55 -12.52
CA ARG A 46 -34.69 -16.19 -13.69
C ARG A 46 -34.67 -17.72 -13.60
N GLU A 47 -33.50 -18.27 -13.25
CA GLU A 47 -33.25 -19.70 -13.19
C GLU A 47 -33.59 -20.30 -11.82
N LYS A 48 -34.09 -19.51 -10.87
CA LYS A 48 -34.41 -19.90 -9.49
C LYS A 48 -33.24 -20.57 -8.77
N LEU A 49 -32.03 -20.07 -8.99
CA LEU A 49 -30.80 -20.54 -8.34
C LEU A 49 -30.71 -19.93 -6.94
N PRO A 50 -30.61 -20.76 -5.88
CA PRO A 50 -30.39 -20.23 -4.53
C PRO A 50 -28.96 -19.70 -4.38
N GLY A 51 -28.79 -18.71 -3.50
CA GLY A 51 -27.46 -18.18 -3.16
C GLY A 51 -27.50 -16.71 -2.73
N THR A 52 -26.35 -16.23 -2.30
CA THR A 52 -26.16 -14.85 -1.88
C THR A 52 -24.97 -14.25 -2.61
N ILE A 53 -25.13 -13.03 -3.11
CA ILE A 53 -24.03 -12.25 -3.69
C ILE A 53 -23.73 -11.11 -2.75
N ARG A 54 -22.45 -10.95 -2.38
CA ARG A 54 -21.96 -9.81 -1.62
C ARG A 54 -20.92 -9.05 -2.41
N ILE A 55 -20.94 -7.73 -2.30
CA ILE A 55 -19.92 -6.85 -2.84
C ILE A 55 -19.18 -6.19 -1.68
N TRP A 56 -17.87 -6.32 -1.68
CA TRP A 56 -16.99 -5.75 -0.66
C TRP A 56 -16.21 -4.56 -1.24
N PRO A 57 -16.55 -3.32 -0.88
CA PRO A 57 -15.76 -2.17 -1.33
C PRO A 57 -14.38 -2.19 -0.69
N GLY A 58 -13.36 -1.88 -1.48
CA GLY A 58 -11.98 -1.74 -1.01
C GLY A 58 -11.69 -0.32 -0.54
N THR A 59 -12.23 0.09 0.60
CA THR A 59 -11.97 1.41 1.16
C THR A 59 -10.53 1.50 1.66
N ALA A 60 -9.77 2.50 1.19
CA ALA A 60 -8.36 2.73 1.57
C ALA A 60 -7.47 1.48 1.43
N GLU A 61 -7.68 0.71 0.38
CA GLU A 61 -6.99 -0.55 0.15
C GLU A 61 -5.47 -0.37 0.10
N GLU A 62 -4.98 0.64 -0.61
CA GLU A 62 -3.56 0.93 -0.80
C GLU A 62 -2.82 1.36 0.48
N LEU A 63 -3.53 1.89 1.46
CA LEU A 63 -2.92 2.38 2.69
C LEU A 63 -3.08 1.44 3.88
N VAL A 64 -4.25 0.80 4.01
CA VAL A 64 -4.57 0.04 5.23
C VAL A 64 -5.01 -1.39 4.98
N GLY A 65 -5.13 -1.83 3.72
CA GLY A 65 -5.55 -3.20 3.40
C GLY A 65 -6.86 -3.59 4.08
N THR A 66 -7.89 -2.75 3.99
CA THR A 66 -9.14 -2.82 4.80
C THR A 66 -9.79 -4.20 4.81
N LYS A 67 -9.66 -4.99 3.73
CA LYS A 67 -10.24 -6.33 3.67
C LYS A 67 -9.65 -7.30 4.71
N ALA A 68 -8.42 -7.07 5.17
CA ALA A 68 -7.84 -7.86 6.27
C ALA A 68 -8.65 -7.70 7.57
N TYR A 69 -9.19 -6.51 7.83
CA TYR A 69 -10.06 -6.27 8.98
C TYR A 69 -11.39 -7.02 8.83
N PHE A 70 -11.96 -7.08 7.62
CA PHE A 70 -13.18 -7.86 7.36
C PHE A 70 -12.95 -9.36 7.59
N VAL A 71 -11.79 -9.88 7.20
CA VAL A 71 -11.41 -11.27 7.49
C VAL A 71 -11.31 -11.51 9.00
N ARG A 72 -10.63 -10.61 9.72
CA ARG A 72 -10.49 -10.70 11.18
C ARG A 72 -11.84 -10.71 11.90
N GLU A 73 -12.78 -9.86 11.45
CA GLU A 73 -14.13 -9.79 12.04
C GLU A 73 -15.05 -10.92 11.57
N GLY A 74 -14.54 -11.80 10.71
CA GLY A 74 -15.26 -13.01 10.29
C GLY A 74 -16.29 -12.82 9.18
N PHE A 75 -16.28 -11.70 8.48
CA PHE A 75 -17.25 -11.40 7.40
C PHE A 75 -17.14 -12.33 6.18
N PHE A 76 -16.08 -13.12 6.09
CA PHE A 76 -15.89 -14.08 5.00
C PHE A 76 -16.14 -15.53 5.40
N LYS A 77 -16.57 -15.82 6.63
CA LYS A 77 -16.74 -17.20 7.13
C LYS A 77 -17.80 -18.02 6.38
N ASP A 78 -18.78 -17.35 5.79
CA ASP A 78 -19.88 -17.96 5.02
C ASP A 78 -19.76 -17.67 3.52
N VAL A 79 -18.55 -17.38 3.04
CA VAL A 79 -18.25 -17.13 1.63
C VAL A 79 -17.62 -18.37 1.03
N ASP A 80 -18.31 -19.00 0.06
CA ASP A 80 -17.82 -20.18 -0.63
C ASP A 80 -16.85 -19.82 -1.77
N VAL A 81 -17.08 -18.69 -2.45
CA VAL A 81 -16.27 -18.23 -3.58
C VAL A 81 -16.00 -16.75 -3.47
N ALA A 82 -14.73 -16.36 -3.53
CA ALA A 82 -14.29 -14.98 -3.61
C ALA A 82 -13.75 -14.65 -5.01
N LEU A 83 -14.32 -13.63 -5.63
CA LEU A 83 -13.90 -13.13 -6.94
C LEU A 83 -13.27 -11.74 -6.75
N PHE A 84 -12.16 -11.51 -7.42
CA PHE A 84 -11.43 -10.27 -7.35
C PHE A 84 -11.15 -9.75 -8.76
N THR A 85 -11.33 -8.46 -8.98
CA THR A 85 -10.95 -7.80 -10.23
C THR A 85 -9.85 -6.80 -9.99
N HIS A 86 -8.88 -6.75 -10.87
CA HIS A 86 -7.80 -5.79 -10.83
C HIS A 86 -7.42 -5.36 -12.24
N VAL A 87 -6.93 -4.15 -12.38
CA VAL A 87 -6.41 -3.66 -13.67
C VAL A 87 -5.12 -4.40 -13.99
N GLY A 88 -5.00 -4.86 -15.23
CA GLY A 88 -3.82 -5.53 -15.75
C GLY A 88 -3.45 -5.00 -17.13
N ASN A 89 -2.39 -5.53 -17.68
CA ASN A 89 -1.91 -5.21 -19.03
C ASN A 89 -2.47 -6.17 -20.12
N ASP A 90 -3.27 -7.13 -19.70
CA ASP A 90 -3.91 -8.13 -20.55
C ASP A 90 -5.34 -8.42 -20.06
N LEU A 91 -6.10 -9.12 -20.89
CA LEU A 91 -7.40 -9.65 -20.54
C LEU A 91 -7.24 -11.11 -20.11
N GLY A 92 -7.07 -11.32 -18.82
CA GLY A 92 -6.82 -12.64 -18.25
C GLY A 92 -7.76 -12.99 -17.11
N VAL A 93 -7.94 -14.28 -16.88
CA VAL A 93 -8.59 -14.85 -15.69
C VAL A 93 -7.65 -15.88 -15.09
N SER A 94 -7.49 -15.87 -13.79
CA SER A 94 -6.70 -16.86 -13.07
C SER A 94 -7.47 -17.37 -11.86
N TRP A 95 -7.23 -18.62 -11.50
CA TRP A 95 -7.81 -19.26 -10.33
C TRP A 95 -6.82 -20.23 -9.71
N GLY A 96 -7.12 -20.72 -8.51
CA GLY A 96 -6.29 -21.64 -7.76
C GLY A 96 -5.36 -20.92 -6.79
N ASP A 97 -4.46 -21.69 -6.19
CA ASP A 97 -3.49 -21.20 -5.22
C ASP A 97 -2.42 -20.35 -5.93
N ARG A 98 -2.64 -19.07 -6.00
CA ARG A 98 -1.57 -18.12 -6.34
C ARG A 98 -1.00 -17.58 -5.05
N GLU A 99 0.28 -17.83 -4.88
CA GLU A 99 1.03 -17.20 -3.81
C GLU A 99 1.11 -15.70 -4.05
N GLY A 100 0.36 -14.94 -3.24
CA GLY A 100 0.54 -13.50 -3.12
C GLY A 100 1.63 -13.19 -2.09
N THR A 101 2.13 -11.97 -2.06
CA THR A 101 3.01 -11.52 -0.99
C THR A 101 2.21 -10.87 0.13
N GLY A 102 2.45 -11.31 1.37
CA GLY A 102 2.03 -10.57 2.55
C GLY A 102 2.76 -9.23 2.66
N LEU A 103 2.27 -8.34 3.51
CA LEU A 103 2.86 -7.02 3.74
C LEU A 103 3.00 -6.75 5.23
N VAL A 104 4.22 -6.39 5.63
CA VAL A 104 4.48 -5.75 6.93
C VAL A 104 4.90 -4.31 6.67
N SER A 105 4.15 -3.37 7.24
CA SER A 105 4.37 -1.93 7.13
C SER A 105 4.90 -1.40 8.46
N VAL A 106 6.11 -0.84 8.47
CA VAL A 106 6.77 -0.39 9.72
C VAL A 106 7.41 0.97 9.49
N GLU A 107 7.13 1.92 10.36
CA GLU A 107 7.89 3.16 10.45
C GLU A 107 8.87 3.08 11.63
N PHE A 108 10.16 3.29 11.34
CA PHE A 108 11.21 3.36 12.34
C PHE A 108 11.54 4.83 12.61
N THR A 109 11.48 5.22 13.87
CA THR A 109 11.81 6.57 14.32
C THR A 109 13.07 6.53 15.19
N PHE A 110 14.00 7.41 14.88
CA PHE A 110 15.26 7.55 15.60
C PHE A 110 15.30 8.89 16.30
N THR A 111 15.86 8.88 17.52
CA THR A 111 16.09 10.08 18.33
C THR A 111 17.57 10.23 18.63
N GLY A 112 18.11 11.35 18.27
CA GLY A 112 19.50 11.72 18.50
C GLY A 112 19.61 12.93 19.44
N GLN A 113 20.68 13.70 19.21
CA GLN A 113 20.97 14.92 19.95
C GLN A 113 21.35 16.02 18.95
N THR A 114 20.68 17.15 19.05
CA THR A 114 20.97 18.29 18.18
C THR A 114 22.25 19.01 18.58
N ALA A 115 22.91 19.60 17.62
CA ALA A 115 24.05 20.52 17.78
C ALA A 115 24.16 21.43 16.57
N HIS A 116 24.86 22.55 16.71
CA HIS A 116 25.17 23.40 15.55
C HIS A 116 26.22 22.69 14.68
N SER A 117 25.88 22.42 13.40
CA SER A 117 26.68 21.58 12.52
C SER A 117 28.09 22.16 12.18
N ALA A 118 28.24 23.46 12.27
CA ALA A 118 29.54 24.11 12.05
C ALA A 118 30.28 24.45 13.36
N GLY A 119 29.54 24.90 14.40
CA GLY A 119 30.14 25.38 15.64
C GLY A 119 30.57 24.30 16.61
N ALA A 120 29.79 23.24 16.75
CA ALA A 120 30.04 22.16 17.70
C ALA A 120 29.40 20.81 17.29
N PRO A 121 29.64 20.29 16.05
CA PRO A 121 28.98 19.07 15.59
C PRO A 121 29.30 17.85 16.48
N TRP A 122 30.46 17.81 17.12
CA TRP A 122 30.86 16.73 18.03
C TRP A 122 29.98 16.59 19.28
N ARG A 123 29.12 17.57 19.57
CA ARG A 123 28.14 17.51 20.64
C ARG A 123 26.82 16.88 20.20
N GLY A 124 26.66 16.71 18.88
CA GLY A 124 25.47 16.13 18.30
C GLY A 124 25.54 14.60 18.15
N ARG A 125 24.41 14.02 17.89
CA ARG A 125 24.25 12.64 17.45
C ARG A 125 23.08 12.63 16.46
N SER A 126 23.40 12.47 15.18
CA SER A 126 22.42 12.57 14.10
C SER A 126 21.47 11.36 14.09
N ALA A 127 20.19 11.64 14.21
CA ALA A 127 19.14 10.63 13.98
C ALA A 127 19.06 10.21 12.49
N LEU A 128 19.42 11.12 11.57
CA LEU A 128 19.45 10.81 10.14
C LEU A 128 20.55 9.80 9.80
N ASP A 129 21.71 9.89 10.43
CA ASP A 129 22.78 8.91 10.22
C ASP A 129 22.31 7.48 10.59
N ALA A 130 21.47 7.36 11.63
CA ALA A 130 20.90 6.07 11.99
C ALA A 130 19.93 5.53 10.91
N VAL A 131 19.13 6.40 10.31
CA VAL A 131 18.26 6.05 9.16
C VAL A 131 19.12 5.59 7.97
N GLU A 132 20.16 6.34 7.64
CA GLU A 132 21.04 6.02 6.51
C GLU A 132 21.80 4.70 6.73
N LEU A 133 22.36 4.49 7.91
CA LEU A 133 23.03 3.23 8.27
C LEU A 133 22.05 2.04 8.22
N MET A 134 20.84 2.22 8.69
CA MET A 134 19.80 1.19 8.58
C MET A 134 19.50 0.88 7.13
N ASN A 135 19.33 1.88 6.27
CA ASN A 135 19.03 1.71 4.85
C ASN A 135 20.16 0.99 4.11
N ILE A 136 21.40 1.38 4.37
CA ILE A 136 22.60 0.74 3.80
C ILE A 136 22.70 -0.72 4.27
N GLY A 137 22.58 -0.95 5.56
CA GLY A 137 22.64 -2.30 6.13
C GLY A 137 21.53 -3.20 5.59
N TRP A 138 20.32 -2.68 5.44
CA TRP A 138 19.22 -3.40 4.82
C TRP A 138 19.48 -3.71 3.34
N ASN A 139 20.06 -2.79 2.57
CA ASN A 139 20.41 -3.02 1.18
C ASN A 139 21.44 -4.15 1.04
N TYR A 140 22.43 -4.25 1.92
CA TYR A 140 23.37 -5.37 1.95
C TYR A 140 22.69 -6.69 2.37
N ARG A 141 21.78 -6.64 3.33
CA ARG A 141 21.03 -7.83 3.75
C ARG A 141 20.13 -8.35 2.64
N ARG A 142 19.54 -7.46 1.84
CA ARG A 142 18.55 -7.76 0.82
C ARG A 142 19.08 -8.68 -0.28
N GLU A 143 20.34 -8.60 -0.63
CA GLU A 143 20.96 -9.49 -1.64
C GLU A 143 21.03 -10.96 -1.22
N HIS A 144 20.88 -11.24 0.07
CA HIS A 144 20.92 -12.58 0.64
C HIS A 144 19.52 -13.14 1.00
N LEU A 145 18.48 -12.47 0.57
CA LEU A 145 17.10 -12.90 0.81
C LEU A 145 16.55 -13.69 -0.39
N PRO A 146 15.53 -14.56 -0.19
CA PRO A 146 14.86 -15.26 -1.27
C PRO A 146 14.36 -14.30 -2.35
N LEU A 147 14.25 -14.82 -3.60
CA LEU A 147 13.86 -13.99 -4.75
C LEU A 147 12.43 -13.43 -4.65
N GLU A 148 11.59 -14.08 -3.85
CA GLU A 148 10.20 -13.64 -3.59
C GLU A 148 10.13 -12.43 -2.66
N HIS A 149 11.20 -12.18 -1.91
CA HIS A 149 11.25 -11.03 -1.00
C HIS A 149 11.22 -9.71 -1.78
N ARG A 150 10.39 -8.78 -1.29
CA ARG A 150 10.36 -7.39 -1.78
C ARG A 150 10.38 -6.45 -0.60
N SER A 151 11.17 -5.40 -0.70
CA SER A 151 11.17 -4.34 0.30
C SER A 151 11.51 -2.99 -0.33
N HIS A 152 10.81 -1.98 0.13
CA HIS A 152 11.02 -0.60 -0.26
C HIS A 152 10.87 0.30 0.95
N TYR A 153 11.45 1.49 0.89
CA TYR A 153 11.33 2.47 1.95
C TYR A 153 11.27 3.89 1.41
N VAL A 154 10.76 4.77 2.24
CA VAL A 154 10.83 6.22 2.07
C VAL A 154 11.30 6.85 3.36
N VAL A 155 12.16 7.86 3.28
CA VAL A 155 12.51 8.69 4.44
C VAL A 155 11.34 9.65 4.68
N THR A 156 10.67 9.52 5.81
CA THR A 156 9.50 10.32 6.15
C THR A 156 9.87 11.59 6.89
N ASN A 157 11.02 11.59 7.59
CA ASN A 157 11.61 12.75 8.22
C ASN A 157 13.14 12.66 8.16
N GLY A 158 13.80 13.65 7.59
CA GLY A 158 15.26 13.73 7.49
C GLY A 158 15.89 14.82 8.36
N GLY A 159 15.11 15.49 9.22
CA GLY A 159 15.55 16.65 9.99
C GLY A 159 15.03 17.97 9.41
N ASP A 160 15.44 19.09 9.99
CA ASP A 160 14.91 20.42 9.68
C ASP A 160 15.72 21.14 8.61
N GLN A 161 17.02 21.38 8.86
CA GLN A 161 17.90 22.12 7.95
C GLN A 161 19.38 21.73 8.16
N PRO A 162 20.24 21.91 7.13
CA PRO A 162 21.62 21.37 7.15
C PRO A 162 22.54 21.97 8.23
N ASN A 163 22.24 23.11 8.79
CA ASN A 163 23.05 23.74 9.84
C ASN A 163 22.77 23.21 11.26
N VAL A 164 21.85 22.23 11.38
CA VAL A 164 21.48 21.62 12.64
C VAL A 164 21.61 20.10 12.52
N VAL A 165 22.34 19.47 13.43
CA VAL A 165 22.39 18.00 13.53
C VAL A 165 21.00 17.48 13.84
N PRO A 166 20.41 16.59 13.01
CA PRO A 166 19.04 16.11 13.16
C PRO A 166 18.81 15.38 14.47
N ARG A 167 17.87 15.88 15.28
CA ARG A 167 17.47 15.23 16.53
C ARG A 167 16.52 14.06 16.26
N ASN A 168 15.61 14.22 15.31
CA ASN A 168 14.63 13.21 14.97
C ASN A 168 14.72 12.91 13.47
N ALA A 169 14.64 11.65 13.13
CA ALA A 169 14.50 11.18 11.76
C ALA A 169 13.66 9.91 11.73
N SER A 170 12.98 9.67 10.62
CA SER A 170 12.19 8.46 10.46
C SER A 170 12.22 7.94 9.03
N VAL A 171 12.03 6.63 8.91
CA VAL A 171 11.98 5.90 7.65
C VAL A 171 10.85 4.88 7.70
N TRP A 172 10.06 4.85 6.66
CA TRP A 172 8.93 3.94 6.53
C TRP A 172 9.25 2.85 5.53
N TYR A 173 9.16 1.59 5.98
CA TYR A 173 9.44 0.38 5.22
C TYR A 173 8.18 -0.43 4.93
N TYR A 174 8.13 -0.99 3.72
CA TYR A 174 7.29 -2.14 3.38
C TYR A 174 8.18 -3.36 3.18
N PHE A 175 7.88 -4.43 3.92
CA PHE A 175 8.49 -5.74 3.75
C PHE A 175 7.43 -6.70 3.22
N ARG A 176 7.76 -7.42 2.14
CA ARG A 176 6.85 -8.35 1.50
C ARG A 176 7.53 -9.70 1.33
N GLN A 177 6.79 -10.78 1.66
CA GLN A 177 7.20 -12.16 1.49
C GLN A 177 5.97 -13.04 1.26
N THR A 178 6.16 -14.23 0.64
CA THR A 178 5.07 -15.21 0.40
C THR A 178 4.71 -15.96 1.68
N THR A 179 5.64 -16.07 2.62
CA THR A 179 5.46 -16.72 3.93
C THR A 179 5.92 -15.81 5.07
N TYR A 180 5.40 -16.05 6.28
CA TYR A 180 5.88 -15.43 7.52
C TYR A 180 7.06 -16.20 8.10
#